data_007425e0e42e2487e55fcd1c19459cfe
#
_entry.id   007425e0e42e2487e55fcd1c19459cfe
#
_cell.length_a   1.000
_cell.length_b   1.000
_cell.length_c   1.000
_cell.angle_alpha   90.00
_cell.angle_beta   90.00
_cell.angle_gamma   90.00
#
_symmetry.space_group_name_H-M   'P 1'
#
loop_
_entity.id
_entity.type
_entity.pdbx_description
1 polymer ?
#
loop_
_entity_poly.entity_id
_entity_poly.type
_entity_poly.pdbx_seq_one_letter_code
_entity_poly.pdbx_strand_id
1 'polypeptide(L)'
;MKTSFFVRPEFPFAPIRFPFFYGWWIVVVATIGIMASIPGQTMGVGVYTDYLIIHTGLNRLEISLAYMTGTILSSLLLPLAGRFYDLWGSRIMILFAGTGLGVALLLFSESVWMLKMLEKVFHGIPRTTLALVEITIIFLMLRQFGQGIMAMVSRNTLAKWFDRQRGLASGISGLFVAFSFSGAPLLMNSLINGFGYPGSMILMALICGFGMACLGWLFYRDQPEDCGMLMDGKTPTSGDTTLSSEREVSLAEALRSYNFWIFCLGMCSSSVMVTGFTFHISSIGNLAGLSRYDAYSVFLPMSIFSVISHFIAGWASDRMPLKYLLMLLVGCLGLGSIGLLAYEEIWSRWMVIICYGIQGGIWGCLSIVAWPRFYGRKHLGSINGVFMGAMVFASAIGPPLFGASENLSGSYNEAALISVLFNFMLLLGATKATSYYDPKTN
;
A
#
# COMPACT_ATOMS: atom_id res chain seq x y z
N MET A 1 -20.37 20.44 10.64
CA MET A 1 -21.33 19.39 11.03
C MET A 1 -21.21 19.17 12.53
N LYS A 2 -22.32 19.20 13.31
CA LYS A 2 -22.29 18.84 14.73
C LYS A 2 -21.86 17.37 14.80
N THR A 3 -20.68 17.12 15.35
CA THR A 3 -20.13 15.76 15.48
C THR A 3 -21.07 14.93 16.35
N SER A 4 -21.58 13.83 15.79
CA SER A 4 -22.37 12.86 16.55
C SER A 4 -21.59 12.47 17.82
N PHE A 5 -22.29 12.25 18.93
CA PHE A 5 -21.70 11.84 20.22
C PHE A 5 -20.69 10.70 20.08
N PHE A 6 -20.98 9.72 19.20
CA PHE A 6 -20.12 8.54 18.95
C PHE A 6 -18.81 8.84 18.20
N VAL A 7 -18.65 10.04 17.66
CA VAL A 7 -17.44 10.46 16.91
C VAL A 7 -16.58 11.45 17.68
N ARG A 8 -17.04 11.87 18.87
CA ARG A 8 -16.27 12.80 19.72
C ARG A 8 -14.91 12.19 20.09
N PRO A 9 -13.81 12.99 20.08
CA PRO A 9 -12.47 12.49 20.40
C PRO A 9 -12.36 11.85 21.79
N GLU A 10 -13.19 12.31 22.74
CA GLU A 10 -13.21 11.82 24.12
C GLU A 10 -14.02 10.53 24.31
N PHE A 11 -14.80 10.11 23.31
CA PHE A 11 -15.61 8.88 23.41
C PHE A 11 -14.87 7.69 22.78
N PRO A 12 -14.89 6.49 23.40
CA PRO A 12 -15.44 6.13 24.71
C PRO A 12 -14.50 6.45 25.88
N PHE A 13 -13.31 6.92 25.62
CA PHE A 13 -12.32 7.36 26.59
C PHE A 13 -11.54 8.57 26.05
N ALA A 14 -11.04 9.41 26.95
CA ALA A 14 -10.21 10.55 26.58
C ALA A 14 -8.73 10.15 26.42
N PRO A 15 -8.11 10.30 25.24
CA PRO A 15 -6.71 9.93 25.01
C PRO A 15 -5.71 10.64 25.93
N ILE A 16 -6.01 11.86 26.37
CA ILE A 16 -5.16 12.64 27.27
C ILE A 16 -4.95 11.97 28.65
N ARG A 17 -5.81 11.02 29.04
CA ARG A 17 -5.68 10.28 30.31
C ARG A 17 -4.69 9.13 30.26
N PHE A 18 -4.12 8.83 29.09
CA PHE A 18 -3.10 7.81 28.99
C PHE A 18 -1.80 8.26 29.69
N PRO A 19 -1.06 7.36 30.37
CA PRO A 19 0.16 7.70 31.10
C PRO A 19 1.35 8.03 30.18
N PHE A 20 1.18 7.89 28.87
CA PHE A 20 2.18 8.19 27.85
C PHE A 20 1.53 8.89 26.66
N PHE A 21 2.34 9.45 25.76
CA PHE A 21 1.83 10.09 24.55
C PHE A 21 1.03 9.10 23.70
N TYR A 22 -0.26 9.38 23.53
CA TYR A 22 -1.20 8.50 22.83
C TYR A 22 -0.81 8.25 21.36
N GLY A 23 0.01 9.10 20.75
CA GLY A 23 0.55 8.90 19.41
C GLY A 23 1.26 7.55 19.24
N TRP A 24 1.95 7.04 20.27
CA TRP A 24 2.56 5.71 20.22
C TRP A 24 1.53 4.59 20.14
N TRP A 25 0.38 4.77 20.79
CA TRP A 25 -0.72 3.81 20.62
C TRP A 25 -1.32 3.89 19.20
N ILE A 26 -1.39 5.08 18.61
CA ILE A 26 -1.77 5.25 17.20
C ILE A 26 -0.79 4.53 16.28
N VAL A 27 0.52 4.54 16.55
CA VAL A 27 1.50 3.74 15.77
C VAL A 27 1.13 2.26 15.78
N VAL A 28 0.82 1.69 16.95
CA VAL A 28 0.44 0.27 17.09
C VAL A 28 -0.83 -0.02 16.27
N VAL A 29 -1.90 0.76 16.49
CA VAL A 29 -3.19 0.49 15.86
C VAL A 29 -3.16 0.77 14.36
N ALA A 30 -2.45 1.81 13.91
CA ALA A 30 -2.26 2.09 12.48
C ALA A 30 -1.43 1.00 11.80
N THR A 31 -0.41 0.46 12.48
CA THR A 31 0.36 -0.69 11.97
C THR A 31 -0.52 -1.91 11.80
N ILE A 32 -1.37 -2.24 12.80
CA ILE A 32 -2.36 -3.31 12.70
C ILE A 32 -3.31 -3.06 11.52
N GLY A 33 -3.74 -1.81 11.29
CA GLY A 33 -4.59 -1.44 10.16
C GLY A 33 -3.92 -1.69 8.80
N ILE A 34 -2.61 -1.37 8.67
CA ILE A 34 -1.85 -1.69 7.45
C ILE A 34 -1.75 -3.21 7.26
N MET A 35 -1.48 -3.96 8.34
CA MET A 35 -1.41 -5.43 8.30
C MET A 35 -2.77 -6.06 7.95
N ALA A 36 -3.86 -5.55 8.53
CA ALA A 36 -5.22 -6.01 8.24
C ALA A 36 -5.65 -5.75 6.78
N SER A 37 -4.95 -4.88 6.05
CA SER A 37 -5.19 -4.66 4.62
C SER A 37 -4.67 -5.78 3.72
N ILE A 38 -3.88 -6.73 4.23
CA ILE A 38 -3.20 -7.78 3.47
C ILE A 38 -4.13 -8.61 2.57
N PRO A 39 -5.34 -9.03 2.99
CA PRO A 39 -6.23 -9.76 2.10
C PRO A 39 -6.61 -9.01 0.82
N GLY A 40 -6.58 -7.68 0.83
CA GLY A 40 -6.79 -6.83 -0.35
C GLY A 40 -5.51 -6.52 -1.14
N GLN A 41 -4.34 -6.98 -0.70
CA GLN A 41 -3.07 -6.78 -1.39
C GLN A 41 -2.80 -7.87 -2.44
N THR A 42 -1.92 -7.59 -3.38
CA THR A 42 -1.56 -8.54 -4.46
C THR A 42 -1.07 -9.88 -3.90
N MET A 43 -0.30 -9.85 -2.82
CA MET A 43 0.22 -11.07 -2.16
C MET A 43 -0.91 -11.94 -1.58
N GLY A 44 -1.96 -11.31 -1.04
CA GLY A 44 -3.13 -12.03 -0.53
C GLY A 44 -3.92 -12.71 -1.64
N VAL A 45 -4.21 -11.97 -2.71
CA VAL A 45 -5.01 -12.47 -3.84
C VAL A 45 -4.33 -13.65 -4.54
N GLY A 46 -3.01 -13.64 -4.69
CA GLY A 46 -2.24 -14.69 -5.36
C GLY A 46 -2.44 -16.09 -4.74
N VAL A 47 -2.67 -16.17 -3.43
CA VAL A 47 -2.85 -17.45 -2.72
C VAL A 47 -4.16 -18.15 -3.13
N TYR A 48 -5.18 -17.39 -3.55
CA TYR A 48 -6.51 -17.92 -3.86
C TYR A 48 -6.74 -18.22 -5.35
N THR A 49 -5.81 -17.86 -6.21
CA THR A 49 -5.97 -17.96 -7.66
C THR A 49 -6.29 -19.38 -8.12
N ASP A 50 -5.58 -20.39 -7.61
CA ASP A 50 -5.78 -21.79 -8.01
C ASP A 50 -7.16 -22.32 -7.57
N TYR A 51 -7.65 -21.90 -6.40
CA TYR A 51 -9.00 -22.23 -5.95
C TYR A 51 -10.07 -21.61 -6.88
N LEU A 52 -9.88 -20.35 -7.26
CA LEU A 52 -10.81 -19.67 -8.17
C LEU A 52 -10.86 -20.37 -9.53
N ILE A 53 -9.73 -20.78 -10.10
CA ILE A 53 -9.68 -21.54 -11.37
C ILE A 53 -10.56 -22.78 -11.30
N ILE A 54 -10.42 -23.57 -10.23
CA ILE A 54 -11.14 -24.84 -10.06
C ILE A 54 -12.64 -24.60 -9.94
N HIS A 55 -13.08 -23.58 -9.22
CA HIS A 55 -14.49 -23.41 -8.84
C HIS A 55 -15.29 -22.50 -9.78
N THR A 56 -14.66 -21.53 -10.43
CA THR A 56 -15.34 -20.62 -11.36
C THR A 56 -15.32 -21.14 -12.81
N GLY A 57 -14.36 -22.01 -13.17
CA GLY A 57 -14.12 -22.46 -14.53
C GLY A 57 -13.38 -21.42 -15.38
N LEU A 58 -12.93 -20.31 -14.79
CA LEU A 58 -12.10 -19.31 -15.44
C LEU A 58 -10.66 -19.85 -15.58
N ASN A 59 -10.00 -19.50 -16.66
CA ASN A 59 -8.59 -19.77 -16.82
C ASN A 59 -7.73 -18.71 -16.10
N ARG A 60 -6.43 -18.95 -15.97
CA ARG A 60 -5.50 -18.06 -15.26
C ARG A 60 -5.44 -16.65 -15.86
N LEU A 61 -5.56 -16.53 -17.19
CA LEU A 61 -5.57 -15.24 -17.88
C LEU A 61 -6.84 -14.45 -17.55
N GLU A 62 -8.00 -15.11 -17.57
CA GLU A 62 -9.28 -14.47 -17.24
C GLU A 62 -9.31 -13.95 -15.80
N ILE A 63 -8.80 -14.73 -14.84
CA ILE A 63 -8.67 -14.27 -13.43
C ILE A 63 -7.71 -13.08 -13.33
N SER A 64 -6.60 -13.11 -14.07
CA SER A 64 -5.63 -12.00 -14.11
C SER A 64 -6.24 -10.74 -14.72
N LEU A 65 -7.08 -10.86 -15.75
CA LEU A 65 -7.81 -9.75 -16.35
C LEU A 65 -8.88 -9.19 -15.39
N ALA A 66 -9.61 -10.06 -14.69
CA ALA A 66 -10.56 -9.64 -13.66
C ALA A 66 -9.87 -8.85 -12.54
N TYR A 67 -8.72 -9.36 -12.06
CA TYR A 67 -7.91 -8.68 -11.06
C TYR A 67 -7.38 -7.33 -11.54
N MET A 68 -6.84 -7.26 -12.75
CA MET A 68 -6.36 -6.02 -13.36
C MET A 68 -7.49 -4.99 -13.49
N THR A 69 -8.64 -5.41 -14.01
CA THR A 69 -9.80 -4.53 -14.19
C THR A 69 -10.31 -4.00 -12.84
N GLY A 70 -10.50 -4.87 -11.85
CA GLY A 70 -10.90 -4.48 -10.50
C GLY A 70 -9.89 -3.53 -9.83
N THR A 71 -8.59 -3.76 -10.06
CA THR A 71 -7.51 -2.90 -9.55
C THR A 71 -7.53 -1.52 -10.21
N ILE A 72 -7.71 -1.44 -11.53
CA ILE A 72 -7.80 -0.15 -12.25
C ILE A 72 -9.03 0.62 -11.79
N LEU A 73 -10.20 -0.01 -11.70
CA LEU A 73 -11.41 0.65 -11.21
C LEU A 73 -11.24 1.16 -9.77
N SER A 74 -10.62 0.37 -8.88
CA SER A 74 -10.29 0.82 -7.53
C SER A 74 -9.38 2.05 -7.55
N SER A 75 -8.37 2.08 -8.41
CA SER A 75 -7.44 3.19 -8.50
C SER A 75 -8.12 4.53 -8.82
N LEU A 76 -9.15 4.50 -9.66
CA LEU A 76 -9.94 5.68 -10.03
C LEU A 76 -10.83 6.19 -8.89
N LEU A 77 -11.23 5.32 -7.96
CA LEU A 77 -12.07 5.67 -6.81
C LEU A 77 -11.27 6.19 -5.61
N LEU A 78 -9.96 5.94 -5.55
CA LEU A 78 -9.13 6.33 -4.39
C LEU A 78 -9.02 7.84 -4.17
N PRO A 79 -8.94 8.72 -5.18
CA PRO A 79 -8.96 10.16 -4.95
C PRO A 79 -10.25 10.63 -4.27
N LEU A 80 -11.39 10.00 -4.59
CA LEU A 80 -12.67 10.28 -3.93
C LEU A 80 -12.65 9.81 -2.46
N ALA A 81 -12.12 8.62 -2.20
CA ALA A 81 -11.93 8.11 -0.84
C ALA A 81 -11.03 9.04 0.01
N GLY A 82 -9.99 9.61 -0.59
CA GLY A 82 -9.12 10.59 0.05
C GLY A 82 -9.87 11.86 0.46
N ARG A 83 -10.78 12.36 -0.38
CA ARG A 83 -11.67 13.49 -0.02
C ARG A 83 -12.61 13.16 1.13
N PHE A 84 -13.17 11.96 1.13
CA PHE A 84 -14.02 11.52 2.25
C PHE A 84 -13.22 11.38 3.55
N TYR A 85 -11.94 10.96 3.47
CA TYR A 85 -11.06 10.95 4.63
C TYR A 85 -10.87 12.36 5.22
N ASP A 86 -10.65 13.37 4.38
CA ASP A 86 -10.51 14.76 4.84
C ASP A 86 -11.81 15.31 5.45
N LEU A 87 -12.98 14.85 4.98
CA LEU A 87 -14.30 15.30 5.46
C LEU A 87 -14.78 14.57 6.72
N TRP A 88 -14.56 13.26 6.79
CA TRP A 88 -15.14 12.39 7.82
C TRP A 88 -14.13 11.98 8.91
N GLY A 89 -12.84 12.17 8.64
CA GLY A 89 -11.76 11.82 9.54
C GLY A 89 -11.44 10.31 9.56
N SER A 90 -10.37 9.99 10.28
CA SER A 90 -9.78 8.64 10.32
C SER A 90 -10.72 7.58 10.91
N ARG A 91 -11.49 7.95 11.97
CA ARG A 91 -12.34 7.02 12.70
C ARG A 91 -13.50 6.47 11.87
N ILE A 92 -14.19 7.34 11.13
CA ILE A 92 -15.29 6.93 10.25
C ILE A 92 -14.74 6.15 9.05
N MET A 93 -13.64 6.63 8.48
CA MET A 93 -13.07 6.01 7.29
C MET A 93 -12.47 4.63 7.55
N ILE A 94 -11.88 4.38 8.74
CA ILE A 94 -11.40 3.04 9.09
C ILE A 94 -12.55 2.07 9.36
N LEU A 95 -13.64 2.55 10.00
CA LEU A 95 -14.87 1.77 10.17
C LEU A 95 -15.46 1.37 8.82
N PHE A 96 -15.57 2.32 7.89
CA PHE A 96 -16.04 2.09 6.53
C PHE A 96 -15.14 1.11 5.77
N ALA A 97 -13.81 1.29 5.83
CA ALA A 97 -12.86 0.41 5.16
C ALA A 97 -12.88 -1.01 5.71
N GLY A 98 -12.89 -1.16 7.04
CA GLY A 98 -12.92 -2.47 7.68
C GLY A 98 -14.22 -3.22 7.43
N THR A 99 -15.36 -2.53 7.54
CA THR A 99 -16.67 -3.14 7.22
C THR A 99 -16.75 -3.53 5.75
N GLY A 100 -16.30 -2.66 4.84
CA GLY A 100 -16.27 -2.95 3.41
C GLY A 100 -15.35 -4.13 3.06
N LEU A 101 -14.18 -4.23 3.70
CA LEU A 101 -13.28 -5.36 3.53
C LEU A 101 -13.89 -6.66 4.08
N GLY A 102 -14.54 -6.59 5.25
CA GLY A 102 -15.24 -7.74 5.84
C GLY A 102 -16.34 -8.26 4.91
N VAL A 103 -17.17 -7.37 4.38
CA VAL A 103 -18.21 -7.74 3.39
C VAL A 103 -17.57 -8.31 2.12
N ALA A 104 -16.52 -7.70 1.58
CA ALA A 104 -15.83 -8.21 0.38
C ALA A 104 -15.29 -9.63 0.58
N LEU A 105 -14.72 -9.93 1.75
CA LEU A 105 -14.21 -11.25 2.09
C LEU A 105 -15.34 -12.28 2.28
N LEU A 106 -16.48 -11.88 2.85
CA LEU A 106 -17.67 -12.76 2.94
C LEU A 106 -18.23 -13.06 1.55
N LEU A 107 -18.37 -12.06 0.68
CA LEU A 107 -18.79 -12.28 -0.72
C LEU A 107 -17.79 -13.20 -1.43
N PHE A 108 -16.50 -13.04 -1.16
CA PHE A 108 -15.48 -13.90 -1.73
C PHE A 108 -15.57 -15.35 -1.22
N SER A 109 -15.94 -15.57 0.06
CA SER A 109 -16.17 -16.91 0.60
C SER A 109 -17.33 -17.62 -0.09
N GLU A 110 -18.36 -16.87 -0.46
CA GLU A 110 -19.61 -17.36 -1.05
C GLU A 110 -19.64 -17.28 -2.60
N SER A 111 -18.51 -16.94 -3.23
CA SER A 111 -18.43 -16.72 -4.69
C SER A 111 -19.01 -17.90 -5.52
N VAL A 112 -18.75 -19.13 -5.10
CA VAL A 112 -19.29 -20.33 -5.79
C VAL A 112 -20.81 -20.42 -5.71
N TRP A 113 -21.38 -20.06 -4.56
CA TRP A 113 -22.83 -20.06 -4.38
C TRP A 113 -23.48 -18.88 -5.14
N MET A 114 -22.85 -17.70 -5.09
CA MET A 114 -23.33 -16.52 -5.82
C MET A 114 -23.33 -16.76 -7.32
N LEU A 115 -22.28 -17.36 -7.87
CA LEU A 115 -22.24 -17.72 -9.29
C LEU A 115 -23.40 -18.61 -9.70
N LYS A 116 -23.73 -19.66 -8.91
CA LYS A 116 -24.89 -20.52 -9.15
C LYS A 116 -26.22 -19.77 -9.11
N MET A 117 -26.35 -18.74 -8.25
CA MET A 117 -27.54 -17.89 -8.20
C MET A 117 -27.62 -16.96 -9.43
N LEU A 118 -26.49 -16.38 -9.84
CA LEU A 118 -26.44 -15.53 -11.05
C LEU A 118 -26.82 -16.33 -12.31
N GLU A 119 -26.38 -17.58 -12.44
CA GLU A 119 -26.79 -18.48 -13.54
C GLU A 119 -28.30 -18.71 -13.60
N LYS A 120 -28.95 -18.82 -12.44
CA LYS A 120 -30.42 -18.99 -12.36
C LYS A 120 -31.20 -17.73 -12.70
N VAL A 121 -30.61 -16.55 -12.46
CA VAL A 121 -31.29 -15.26 -12.73
C VAL A 121 -31.04 -14.80 -14.16
N PHE A 122 -29.83 -14.96 -14.67
CA PHE A 122 -29.43 -14.46 -15.98
C PHE A 122 -29.33 -15.60 -16.99
N HIS A 123 -30.48 -16.15 -17.35
CA HIS A 123 -30.59 -17.21 -18.38
C HIS A 123 -30.07 -16.71 -19.73
N GLY A 124 -29.16 -17.43 -20.35
CA GLY A 124 -28.60 -17.11 -21.67
C GLY A 124 -27.27 -16.36 -21.67
N ILE A 125 -26.78 -15.92 -20.50
CA ILE A 125 -25.38 -15.38 -20.36
C ILE A 125 -24.44 -16.55 -20.06
N PRO A 126 -23.30 -16.67 -20.78
CA PRO A 126 -22.32 -17.72 -20.49
C PRO A 126 -21.82 -17.65 -19.05
N ARG A 127 -21.65 -18.81 -18.41
CA ARG A 127 -21.14 -18.94 -17.04
C ARG A 127 -19.81 -18.20 -16.84
N THR A 128 -18.90 -18.31 -17.81
CA THR A 128 -17.59 -17.63 -17.78
C THR A 128 -17.73 -16.12 -17.70
N THR A 129 -18.69 -15.54 -18.43
CA THR A 129 -18.97 -14.09 -18.38
C THR A 129 -19.49 -13.66 -17.01
N LEU A 130 -20.43 -14.42 -16.43
CA LEU A 130 -20.97 -14.15 -15.08
C LEU A 130 -19.85 -14.25 -14.03
N ALA A 131 -19.03 -15.30 -14.09
CA ALA A 131 -17.91 -15.50 -13.19
C ALA A 131 -16.87 -14.37 -13.33
N LEU A 132 -16.56 -13.92 -14.55
CA LEU A 132 -15.63 -12.82 -14.79
C LEU A 132 -16.12 -11.52 -14.14
N VAL A 133 -17.41 -11.18 -14.32
CA VAL A 133 -17.99 -9.98 -13.73
C VAL A 133 -18.00 -10.06 -12.21
N GLU A 134 -18.45 -11.18 -11.65
CA GLU A 134 -18.51 -11.42 -10.22
C GLU A 134 -17.12 -11.26 -9.57
N ILE A 135 -16.13 -11.98 -10.08
CA ILE A 135 -14.77 -11.95 -9.55
C ILE A 135 -14.12 -10.56 -9.72
N THR A 136 -14.43 -9.85 -10.82
CA THR A 136 -13.97 -8.46 -11.01
C THR A 136 -14.53 -7.54 -9.93
N ILE A 137 -15.82 -7.66 -9.60
CA ILE A 137 -16.44 -6.85 -8.54
C ILE A 137 -15.85 -7.18 -7.17
N ILE A 138 -15.63 -8.45 -6.87
CA ILE A 138 -15.01 -8.88 -5.62
C ILE A 138 -13.57 -8.33 -5.52
N PHE A 139 -12.78 -8.43 -6.58
CA PHE A 139 -11.45 -7.84 -6.61
C PHE A 139 -11.46 -6.31 -6.48
N LEU A 140 -12.39 -5.63 -7.15
CA LEU A 140 -12.58 -4.19 -6.95
C LEU A 140 -12.80 -3.86 -5.47
N MET A 141 -13.70 -4.57 -4.78
CA MET A 141 -14.02 -4.32 -3.37
C MET A 141 -12.80 -4.62 -2.47
N LEU A 142 -12.12 -5.77 -2.66
CA LEU A 142 -10.93 -6.13 -1.90
C LEU A 142 -9.82 -5.09 -2.06
N ARG A 143 -9.57 -4.64 -3.29
CA ARG A 143 -8.56 -3.62 -3.60
C ARG A 143 -8.95 -2.27 -3.03
N GLN A 144 -10.21 -1.87 -3.17
CA GLN A 144 -10.70 -0.57 -2.68
C GLN A 144 -10.63 -0.48 -1.16
N PHE A 145 -11.20 -1.46 -0.45
CA PHE A 145 -11.32 -1.39 1.01
C PHE A 145 -10.04 -1.82 1.73
N GLY A 146 -9.34 -2.85 1.25
CA GLY A 146 -8.09 -3.34 1.86
C GLY A 146 -6.90 -2.48 1.47
N GLN A 147 -6.38 -2.65 0.27
CA GLN A 147 -5.16 -1.95 -0.17
C GLN A 147 -5.35 -0.44 -0.25
N GLY A 148 -6.48 0.03 -0.74
CA GLY A 148 -6.75 1.45 -0.94
C GLY A 148 -7.04 2.17 0.37
N ILE A 149 -8.29 2.08 0.84
CA ILE A 149 -8.78 2.93 1.93
C ILE A 149 -8.13 2.58 3.27
N MET A 150 -8.12 1.30 3.67
CA MET A 150 -7.60 0.88 4.98
C MET A 150 -6.12 1.22 5.15
N ALA A 151 -5.30 0.92 4.14
CA ALA A 151 -3.87 1.24 4.17
C ALA A 151 -3.62 2.76 4.14
N MET A 152 -4.39 3.52 3.33
CA MET A 152 -4.30 4.99 3.26
C MET A 152 -4.68 5.63 4.58
N VAL A 153 -5.82 5.27 5.16
CA VAL A 153 -6.31 5.81 6.44
C VAL A 153 -5.28 5.57 7.55
N SER A 154 -4.74 4.35 7.62
CA SER A 154 -3.77 3.99 8.66
C SER A 154 -2.48 4.80 8.55
N ARG A 155 -1.92 4.93 7.34
CA ARG A 155 -0.72 5.74 7.10
C ARG A 155 -0.95 7.22 7.39
N ASN A 156 -2.08 7.77 6.95
CA ASN A 156 -2.43 9.17 7.16
C ASN A 156 -2.63 9.48 8.65
N THR A 157 -3.30 8.58 9.38
CA THR A 157 -3.50 8.77 10.82
C THR A 157 -2.17 8.77 11.56
N LEU A 158 -1.29 7.81 11.28
CA LEU A 158 0.05 7.80 11.86
C LEU A 158 0.80 9.10 11.55
N ALA A 159 0.77 9.55 10.30
CA ALA A 159 1.48 10.73 9.85
C ALA A 159 0.97 12.05 10.47
N LYS A 160 -0.31 12.13 10.87
CA LYS A 160 -0.92 13.30 11.52
C LYS A 160 -0.50 13.47 13.01
N TRP A 161 -0.11 12.38 13.68
CA TRP A 161 0.22 12.41 15.12
C TRP A 161 1.67 12.80 15.41
N PHE A 162 2.55 12.74 14.40
CA PHE A 162 3.97 13.03 14.54
C PHE A 162 4.44 14.10 13.56
N ASP A 163 5.38 14.92 14.00
CA ASP A 163 6.07 15.91 13.19
C ASP A 163 7.58 15.61 13.13
N ARG A 164 8.32 15.86 14.22
CA ARG A 164 9.77 15.62 14.29
C ARG A 164 10.12 14.13 14.32
N GLN A 165 9.28 13.30 14.93
CA GLN A 165 9.50 11.84 15.06
C GLN A 165 8.72 11.02 14.04
N ARG A 166 8.19 11.62 12.97
CA ARG A 166 7.38 10.94 11.95
C ARG A 166 8.15 9.82 11.27
N GLY A 167 9.43 10.05 10.97
CA GLY A 167 10.32 9.04 10.39
C GLY A 167 10.57 7.86 11.33
N LEU A 168 10.79 8.12 12.62
CA LEU A 168 10.95 7.07 13.62
C LEU A 168 9.66 6.24 13.78
N ALA A 169 8.52 6.90 13.91
CA ALA A 169 7.22 6.24 14.00
C ALA A 169 6.92 5.37 12.76
N SER A 170 7.23 5.89 11.56
CA SER A 170 7.18 5.14 10.31
C SER A 170 8.11 3.93 10.31
N GLY A 171 9.35 4.09 10.77
CA GLY A 171 10.35 3.02 10.84
C GLY A 171 9.89 1.86 11.74
N ILE A 172 9.37 2.18 12.93
CA ILE A 172 8.82 1.17 13.86
C ILE A 172 7.63 0.44 13.21
N SER A 173 6.69 1.17 12.63
CA SER A 173 5.56 0.57 11.90
C SER A 173 6.03 -0.32 10.75
N GLY A 174 6.99 0.16 9.96
CA GLY A 174 7.53 -0.53 8.81
C GLY A 174 8.18 -1.88 9.12
N LEU A 175 8.82 -2.01 10.29
CA LEU A 175 9.38 -3.27 10.78
C LEU A 175 8.30 -4.37 10.84
N PHE A 176 7.20 -4.10 11.53
CA PHE A 176 6.12 -5.08 11.69
C PHE A 176 5.37 -5.34 10.38
N VAL A 177 5.16 -4.29 9.57
CA VAL A 177 4.51 -4.40 8.26
C VAL A 177 5.32 -5.30 7.32
N ALA A 178 6.65 -5.13 7.23
CA ALA A 178 7.50 -5.92 6.35
C ALA A 178 7.45 -7.42 6.69
N PHE A 179 7.57 -7.78 7.98
CA PHE A 179 7.46 -9.18 8.41
C PHE A 179 6.07 -9.76 8.15
N SER A 180 5.02 -8.97 8.41
CA SER A 180 3.65 -9.42 8.19
C SER A 180 3.35 -9.67 6.71
N PHE A 181 3.81 -8.79 5.82
CA PHE A 181 3.64 -8.97 4.38
C PHE A 181 4.42 -10.18 3.86
N SER A 182 5.65 -10.41 4.35
CA SER A 182 6.46 -11.57 3.97
C SER A 182 5.88 -12.88 4.47
N GLY A 183 5.31 -12.90 5.68
CA GLY A 183 4.70 -14.09 6.28
C GLY A 183 3.25 -14.36 5.84
N ALA A 184 2.58 -13.36 5.27
CA ALA A 184 1.15 -13.46 4.96
C ALA A 184 0.79 -14.63 4.03
N PRO A 185 1.50 -14.93 2.93
CA PRO A 185 1.15 -16.05 2.06
C PRO A 185 1.22 -17.39 2.79
N LEU A 186 2.19 -17.58 3.68
CA LEU A 186 2.34 -18.80 4.48
C LEU A 186 1.18 -18.94 5.48
N LEU A 187 0.86 -17.85 6.19
CA LEU A 187 -0.26 -17.82 7.13
C LEU A 187 -1.58 -18.11 6.41
N MET A 188 -1.84 -17.42 5.29
CA MET A 188 -3.07 -17.61 4.52
C MET A 188 -3.20 -19.04 3.98
N ASN A 189 -2.11 -19.62 3.47
CA ASN A 189 -2.11 -21.02 3.02
C ASN A 189 -2.38 -21.99 4.19
N SER A 190 -1.82 -21.73 5.38
CA SER A 190 -2.10 -22.53 6.57
C SER A 190 -3.57 -22.43 7.01
N LEU A 191 -4.18 -21.25 6.90
CA LEU A 191 -5.60 -21.05 7.17
C LEU A 191 -6.48 -21.82 6.17
N ILE A 192 -6.13 -21.83 4.88
CA ILE A 192 -6.85 -22.61 3.86
C ILE A 192 -6.75 -24.10 4.15
N ASN A 193 -5.58 -24.58 4.52
CA ASN A 193 -5.38 -26.01 4.85
C ASN A 193 -6.14 -26.44 6.11
N GLY A 194 -6.29 -25.53 7.09
CA GLY A 194 -6.98 -25.83 8.36
C GLY A 194 -8.49 -25.66 8.30
N PHE A 195 -8.98 -24.62 7.63
CA PHE A 195 -10.40 -24.22 7.65
C PHE A 195 -11.08 -24.32 6.26
N GLY A 196 -10.36 -24.76 5.25
CA GLY A 196 -10.80 -24.67 3.86
C GLY A 196 -10.84 -23.23 3.35
N TYR A 197 -11.09 -23.09 2.05
CA TYR A 197 -11.16 -21.76 1.41
C TYR A 197 -12.26 -20.87 2.02
N PRO A 198 -13.56 -21.28 2.09
CA PRO A 198 -14.60 -20.42 2.66
C PRO A 198 -14.32 -20.05 4.11
N GLY A 199 -13.92 -21.03 4.94
CA GLY A 199 -13.64 -20.80 6.35
C GLY A 199 -12.48 -19.82 6.57
N SER A 200 -11.43 -19.90 5.76
CA SER A 200 -10.31 -18.97 5.82
C SER A 200 -10.73 -17.52 5.47
N MET A 201 -11.64 -17.35 4.49
CA MET A 201 -12.18 -16.04 4.13
C MET A 201 -13.06 -15.46 5.24
N ILE A 202 -13.94 -16.28 5.82
CA ILE A 202 -14.80 -15.87 6.94
C ILE A 202 -13.93 -15.45 8.14
N LEU A 203 -12.91 -16.21 8.48
CA LEU A 203 -12.01 -15.86 9.58
C LEU A 203 -11.28 -14.53 9.32
N MET A 204 -10.79 -14.30 8.10
CA MET A 204 -10.18 -13.04 7.73
C MET A 204 -11.19 -11.89 7.68
N ALA A 205 -12.45 -12.13 7.26
CA ALA A 205 -13.51 -11.14 7.33
C ALA A 205 -13.75 -10.69 8.79
N LEU A 206 -13.79 -11.63 9.72
CA LEU A 206 -13.98 -11.35 11.14
C LEU A 206 -12.79 -10.59 11.74
N ILE A 207 -11.56 -10.99 11.46
CA ILE A 207 -10.35 -10.41 12.07
C ILE A 207 -9.93 -9.14 11.32
N CYS A 208 -9.62 -9.25 10.02
CA CYS A 208 -9.05 -8.15 9.24
C CYS A 208 -10.11 -7.14 8.79
N GLY A 209 -11.34 -7.57 8.58
CA GLY A 209 -12.47 -6.71 8.23
C GLY A 209 -13.13 -6.12 9.48
N PHE A 210 -14.07 -6.83 10.04
CA PHE A 210 -14.90 -6.33 11.14
C PHE A 210 -14.12 -6.08 12.43
N GLY A 211 -13.13 -6.93 12.75
CA GLY A 211 -12.24 -6.73 13.90
C GLY A 211 -11.46 -5.44 13.80
N MET A 212 -10.88 -5.14 12.62
CA MET A 212 -10.21 -3.87 12.39
C MET A 212 -11.16 -2.67 12.37
N ALA A 213 -12.39 -2.83 11.85
CA ALA A 213 -13.42 -1.79 11.92
C ALA A 213 -13.74 -1.41 13.38
N CYS A 214 -13.96 -2.41 14.24
CA CYS A 214 -14.21 -2.21 15.67
C CYS A 214 -13.00 -1.58 16.37
N LEU A 215 -11.80 -2.13 16.15
CA LEU A 215 -10.56 -1.67 16.77
C LEU A 215 -10.24 -0.23 16.33
N GLY A 216 -10.40 0.06 15.04
CA GLY A 216 -10.18 1.40 14.50
C GLY A 216 -11.22 2.41 15.04
N TRP A 217 -12.51 2.06 15.06
CA TRP A 217 -13.53 2.92 15.65
C TRP A 217 -13.24 3.22 17.13
N LEU A 218 -12.74 2.27 17.88
CA LEU A 218 -12.43 2.41 19.29
C LEU A 218 -11.21 3.31 19.53
N PHE A 219 -10.12 3.09 18.80
CA PHE A 219 -8.82 3.67 19.11
C PHE A 219 -8.34 4.77 18.15
N TYR A 220 -8.82 4.83 16.89
CA TYR A 220 -8.39 5.90 16.00
C TYR A 220 -8.89 7.25 16.48
N ARG A 221 -8.02 8.24 16.39
CA ARG A 221 -8.31 9.67 16.56
C ARG A 221 -7.67 10.40 15.39
N ASP A 222 -8.32 11.46 14.90
CA ASP A 222 -7.88 12.08 13.65
C ASP A 222 -6.55 12.81 13.82
N GLN A 223 -6.43 13.63 14.86
CA GLN A 223 -5.22 14.38 15.16
C GLN A 223 -5.09 14.62 16.66
N PRO A 224 -3.85 14.89 17.18
CA PRO A 224 -3.62 15.08 18.61
C PRO A 224 -4.32 16.32 19.17
N GLU A 225 -4.46 17.39 18.39
CA GLU A 225 -5.07 18.65 18.79
C GLU A 225 -6.54 18.47 19.17
N ASP A 226 -7.29 17.63 18.47
CA ASP A 226 -8.68 17.30 18.81
C ASP A 226 -8.81 16.62 20.17
N CYS A 227 -7.72 16.05 20.67
CA CYS A 227 -7.64 15.37 21.97
C CYS A 227 -6.98 16.23 23.05
N GLY A 228 -6.71 17.50 22.78
CA GLY A 228 -6.04 18.41 23.72
C GLY A 228 -4.54 18.15 23.89
N MET A 229 -3.90 17.50 22.90
CA MET A 229 -2.47 17.18 22.89
C MET A 229 -1.78 17.90 21.73
N LEU A 230 -0.46 18.07 21.82
CA LEU A 230 0.36 18.52 20.71
C LEU A 230 1.06 17.33 20.07
N MET A 231 1.48 17.50 18.80
CA MET A 231 2.29 16.51 18.09
C MET A 231 3.57 16.16 18.87
N ASP A 232 4.04 14.93 18.71
CA ASP A 232 5.23 14.40 19.40
C ASP A 232 5.14 14.42 20.93
N GLY A 233 3.95 14.63 21.53
CA GLY A 233 3.76 14.67 22.97
C GLY A 233 4.38 15.88 23.66
N LYS A 234 4.59 16.98 22.94
CA LYS A 234 5.10 18.22 23.55
C LYS A 234 4.11 18.75 24.56
N THR A 235 4.61 19.27 25.70
CA THR A 235 3.80 20.08 26.61
C THR A 235 3.69 21.49 26.07
N PRO A 236 2.50 22.13 26.11
CA PRO A 236 2.36 23.53 25.75
C PRO A 236 3.20 24.36 26.69
N THR A 237 4.30 24.94 26.24
CA THR A 237 5.05 25.95 27.02
C THR A 237 4.36 27.29 26.79
N SER A 238 4.03 28.02 27.87
CA SER A 238 3.43 29.34 27.81
C SER A 238 4.35 30.32 27.06
N GLY A 239 4.20 30.40 25.76
CA GLY A 239 5.03 31.21 24.86
C GLY A 239 5.07 30.64 23.44
N ASP A 240 4.88 29.33 23.25
CA ASP A 240 4.75 28.67 21.96
C ASP A 240 3.32 28.81 21.40
N THR A 241 2.87 30.03 21.19
CA THR A 241 1.72 30.37 20.33
C THR A 241 2.09 30.24 18.83
N THR A 242 3.27 29.74 18.50
CA THR A 242 3.53 29.17 17.21
C THR A 242 2.97 27.74 17.20
N LEU A 243 1.63 27.61 17.14
CA LEU A 243 1.07 26.69 16.16
C LEU A 243 1.94 26.90 14.93
N SER A 244 2.89 26.00 14.68
CA SER A 244 3.64 26.03 13.45
C SER A 244 2.60 26.23 12.38
N SER A 245 2.65 27.35 11.65
CA SER A 245 1.76 27.61 10.53
C SER A 245 2.11 26.54 9.51
N GLU A 246 1.59 25.30 9.75
CA GLU A 246 1.70 24.25 8.77
C GLU A 246 1.03 24.83 7.54
N ARG A 247 1.81 25.03 6.50
CA ARG A 247 1.29 25.46 5.22
C ARG A 247 0.23 24.46 4.80
N GLU A 248 -1.01 24.89 4.79
CA GLU A 248 -2.14 24.11 4.34
C GLU A 248 -2.24 24.23 2.83
N VAL A 249 -1.63 23.31 2.10
CA VAL A 249 -1.65 23.27 0.64
C VAL A 249 -2.87 22.49 0.17
N SER A 250 -3.66 23.06 -0.73
CA SER A 250 -4.80 22.38 -1.36
C SER A 250 -4.35 21.28 -2.33
N LEU A 251 -5.27 20.34 -2.64
CA LEU A 251 -4.98 19.32 -3.67
C LEU A 251 -4.61 19.94 -5.02
N ALA A 252 -5.30 21.00 -5.44
CA ALA A 252 -5.05 21.65 -6.73
C ALA A 252 -3.64 22.27 -6.80
N GLU A 253 -3.16 22.85 -5.70
CA GLU A 253 -1.81 23.40 -5.60
C GLU A 253 -0.78 22.27 -5.55
N ALA A 254 -1.02 21.20 -4.79
CA ALA A 254 -0.13 20.04 -4.73
C ALA A 254 0.07 19.41 -6.11
N LEU A 255 -1.01 19.24 -6.89
CA LEU A 255 -0.96 18.68 -8.25
C LEU A 255 -0.23 19.58 -9.26
N ARG A 256 -0.09 20.87 -9.00
CA ARG A 256 0.74 21.77 -9.82
C ARG A 256 2.21 21.73 -9.43
N SER A 257 2.53 21.16 -8.26
CA SER A 257 3.89 21.13 -7.75
C SER A 257 4.73 20.06 -8.46
N TYR A 258 5.94 20.44 -8.87
CA TYR A 258 6.94 19.51 -9.38
C TYR A 258 7.27 18.40 -8.37
N ASN A 259 7.39 18.75 -7.09
CA ASN A 259 7.68 17.79 -6.02
C ASN A 259 6.64 16.67 -5.94
N PHE A 260 5.34 16.98 -6.12
CA PHE A 260 4.31 15.95 -6.11
C PHE A 260 4.58 14.90 -7.19
N TRP A 261 4.79 15.33 -8.43
CA TRP A 261 4.92 14.40 -9.55
C TRP A 261 6.22 13.60 -9.51
N ILE A 262 7.34 14.22 -9.13
CA ILE A 262 8.61 13.47 -9.08
C ILE A 262 8.62 12.42 -7.98
N PHE A 263 8.05 12.70 -6.79
CA PHE A 263 7.89 11.72 -5.73
C PHE A 263 6.84 10.67 -6.10
N CYS A 264 5.71 11.06 -6.64
CA CYS A 264 4.66 10.15 -7.11
C CYS A 264 5.19 9.18 -8.16
N LEU A 265 5.83 9.68 -9.22
CA LEU A 265 6.37 8.84 -10.31
C LEU A 265 7.49 7.92 -9.82
N GLY A 266 8.38 8.39 -8.93
CA GLY A 266 9.43 7.55 -8.35
C GLY A 266 8.86 6.38 -7.54
N MET A 267 7.85 6.64 -6.71
CA MET A 267 7.19 5.58 -5.94
C MET A 267 6.29 4.69 -6.81
N CYS A 268 5.67 5.23 -7.86
CA CYS A 268 4.90 4.45 -8.84
C CYS A 268 5.80 3.52 -9.66
N SER A 269 7.00 3.96 -10.04
CA SER A 269 7.98 3.12 -10.72
C SER A 269 8.33 1.88 -9.90
N SER A 270 8.51 2.04 -8.59
CA SER A 270 8.66 0.92 -7.66
C SER A 270 7.47 -0.06 -7.74
N SER A 271 6.24 0.47 -7.76
CA SER A 271 5.04 -0.37 -7.81
C SER A 271 4.95 -1.19 -9.11
N VAL A 272 5.29 -0.59 -10.26
CA VAL A 272 5.35 -1.31 -11.55
C VAL A 272 6.35 -2.46 -11.47
N MET A 273 7.59 -2.16 -11.08
CA MET A 273 8.69 -3.11 -11.14
C MET A 273 8.55 -4.23 -10.11
N VAL A 274 8.23 -3.90 -8.86
CA VAL A 274 8.07 -4.91 -7.81
C VAL A 274 6.88 -5.83 -8.09
N THR A 275 5.76 -5.29 -8.60
CA THR A 275 4.60 -6.11 -8.92
C THR A 275 4.89 -7.00 -10.14
N GLY A 276 5.53 -6.48 -11.19
CA GLY A 276 5.93 -7.26 -12.36
C GLY A 276 6.91 -8.38 -11.98
N PHE A 277 7.99 -8.06 -11.26
CA PHE A 277 8.97 -9.02 -10.77
C PHE A 277 8.32 -10.11 -9.90
N THR A 278 7.51 -9.72 -8.91
CA THR A 278 6.87 -10.68 -8.00
C THR A 278 5.90 -11.61 -8.73
N PHE A 279 5.16 -11.09 -9.71
CA PHE A 279 4.21 -11.87 -10.48
C PHE A 279 4.89 -12.90 -11.37
N HIS A 280 6.03 -12.54 -11.98
CA HIS A 280 6.77 -13.38 -12.92
C HIS A 280 7.98 -14.11 -12.31
N ILE A 281 8.19 -14.03 -10.98
CA ILE A 281 9.40 -14.58 -10.33
C ILE A 281 9.66 -16.06 -10.64
N SER A 282 8.60 -16.87 -10.75
CA SER A 282 8.73 -18.29 -11.09
C SER A 282 9.23 -18.49 -12.51
N SER A 283 8.75 -17.69 -13.47
CA SER A 283 9.20 -17.73 -14.88
C SER A 283 10.61 -17.17 -15.02
N ILE A 284 10.91 -16.03 -14.37
CA ILE A 284 12.26 -15.44 -14.33
C ILE A 284 13.26 -16.46 -13.77
N GLY A 285 12.92 -17.11 -12.66
CA GLY A 285 13.78 -18.15 -12.06
C GLY A 285 13.97 -19.35 -12.97
N ASN A 286 12.91 -19.81 -13.64
CA ASN A 286 13.00 -20.93 -14.59
C ASN A 286 13.91 -20.61 -15.78
N LEU A 287 13.81 -19.42 -16.36
CA LEU A 287 14.72 -18.97 -17.43
C LEU A 287 16.17 -18.90 -16.96
N ALA A 288 16.41 -18.59 -15.67
CA ALA A 288 17.73 -18.59 -15.05
C ALA A 288 18.20 -19.99 -14.57
N GLY A 289 17.47 -21.05 -14.89
CA GLY A 289 17.81 -22.43 -14.49
C GLY A 289 17.59 -22.73 -13.00
N LEU A 290 16.80 -21.92 -12.29
CA LEU A 290 16.53 -22.09 -10.87
C LEU A 290 15.30 -22.98 -10.63
N SER A 291 15.33 -23.72 -9.51
CA SER A 291 14.11 -24.37 -9.03
C SER A 291 13.08 -23.33 -8.62
N ARG A 292 11.79 -23.72 -8.58
CA ARG A 292 10.71 -22.86 -8.09
C ARG A 292 10.98 -22.39 -6.67
N TYR A 293 11.51 -23.26 -5.81
CA TYR A 293 11.87 -22.93 -4.44
C TYR A 293 12.96 -21.84 -4.38
N ASP A 294 14.04 -21.99 -5.17
CA ASP A 294 15.14 -21.03 -5.20
C ASP A 294 14.67 -19.68 -5.74
N ALA A 295 13.79 -19.66 -6.74
CA ALA A 295 13.22 -18.44 -7.28
C ALA A 295 12.44 -17.65 -6.22
N TYR A 296 11.64 -18.32 -5.38
CA TYR A 296 10.90 -17.65 -4.28
C TYR A 296 11.76 -17.34 -3.07
N SER A 297 12.86 -18.04 -2.85
CA SER A 297 13.73 -17.84 -1.69
C SER A 297 14.37 -16.45 -1.62
N VAL A 298 14.43 -15.73 -2.75
CA VAL A 298 14.97 -14.34 -2.82
C VAL A 298 14.17 -13.34 -1.99
N PHE A 299 12.89 -13.59 -1.73
CA PHE A 299 12.05 -12.64 -0.98
C PHE A 299 12.44 -12.53 0.49
N LEU A 300 12.97 -13.58 1.10
CA LEU A 300 13.37 -13.54 2.50
C LEU A 300 14.55 -12.58 2.73
N PRO A 301 15.72 -12.73 2.08
CA PRO A 301 16.80 -11.76 2.23
C PRO A 301 16.40 -10.35 1.75
N MET A 302 15.59 -10.23 0.70
CA MET A 302 15.05 -8.94 0.25
C MET A 302 14.25 -8.25 1.37
N SER A 303 13.43 -8.97 2.12
CA SER A 303 12.67 -8.42 3.24
C SER A 303 13.56 -7.95 4.39
N ILE A 304 14.67 -8.63 4.66
CA ILE A 304 15.65 -8.21 5.65
C ILE A 304 16.26 -6.85 5.27
N PHE A 305 16.72 -6.70 4.02
CA PHE A 305 17.21 -5.41 3.54
C PHE A 305 16.12 -4.32 3.56
N SER A 306 14.87 -4.68 3.27
CA SER A 306 13.75 -3.74 3.33
C SER A 306 13.49 -3.25 4.76
N VAL A 307 13.51 -4.12 5.75
CA VAL A 307 13.34 -3.75 7.16
C VAL A 307 14.45 -2.82 7.61
N ILE A 308 15.71 -3.20 7.37
CA ILE A 308 16.87 -2.40 7.76
C ILE A 308 16.82 -1.01 7.09
N SER A 309 16.58 -0.97 5.79
CA SER A 309 16.53 0.29 5.04
C SER A 309 15.33 1.15 5.43
N HIS A 310 14.19 0.57 5.79
CA HIS A 310 13.02 1.32 6.26
C HIS A 310 13.34 2.05 7.57
N PHE A 311 14.00 1.36 8.51
CA PHE A 311 14.40 1.96 9.79
C PHE A 311 15.44 3.08 9.59
N ILE A 312 16.45 2.83 8.76
CA ILE A 312 17.47 3.84 8.41
C ILE A 312 16.83 5.03 7.70
N ALA A 313 15.95 4.79 6.73
CA ALA A 313 15.24 5.85 6.01
C ALA A 313 14.31 6.65 6.92
N GLY A 314 13.66 6.00 7.90
CA GLY A 314 12.88 6.66 8.92
C GLY A 314 13.73 7.64 9.73
N TRP A 315 14.86 7.18 10.24
CA TRP A 315 15.81 8.01 10.98
C TRP A 315 16.41 9.14 10.11
N ALA A 316 16.78 8.83 8.87
CA ALA A 316 17.36 9.79 7.92
C ALA A 316 16.32 10.83 7.46
N SER A 317 15.06 10.44 7.28
CA SER A 317 14.01 11.35 6.86
C SER A 317 13.79 12.50 7.83
N ASP A 318 14.04 12.30 9.14
CA ASP A 318 13.89 13.34 10.16
C ASP A 318 15.09 14.32 10.18
N ARG A 319 16.19 14.02 9.47
CA ARG A 319 17.47 14.76 9.52
C ARG A 319 17.94 15.34 8.20
N MET A 320 17.48 14.80 7.08
CA MET A 320 17.93 15.20 5.75
C MET A 320 16.78 15.47 4.79
N PRO A 321 17.01 16.22 3.70
CA PRO A 321 16.02 16.43 2.64
C PRO A 321 15.55 15.13 2.02
N LEU A 322 14.23 14.94 1.89
CA LEU A 322 13.62 13.71 1.38
C LEU A 322 14.06 13.36 -0.06
N LYS A 323 14.51 14.35 -0.84
CA LYS A 323 15.01 14.12 -2.21
C LYS A 323 16.15 13.10 -2.26
N TYR A 324 17.03 13.04 -1.25
CA TYR A 324 18.13 12.07 -1.22
C TYR A 324 17.60 10.64 -1.03
N LEU A 325 16.55 10.48 -0.24
CA LEU A 325 15.86 9.19 -0.11
C LEU A 325 15.17 8.79 -1.42
N LEU A 326 14.54 9.74 -2.11
CA LEU A 326 13.96 9.48 -3.43
C LEU A 326 15.04 9.09 -4.45
N MET A 327 16.16 9.81 -4.49
CA MET A 327 17.29 9.49 -5.38
C MET A 327 17.85 8.09 -5.10
N LEU A 328 17.97 7.72 -3.83
CA LEU A 328 18.41 6.38 -3.44
C LEU A 328 17.38 5.31 -3.85
N LEU A 329 16.08 5.57 -3.67
CA LEU A 329 15.00 4.68 -4.09
C LEU A 329 15.08 4.38 -5.60
N VAL A 330 15.05 5.43 -6.43
CA VAL A 330 15.05 5.25 -7.89
C VAL A 330 16.40 4.73 -8.40
N GLY A 331 17.50 5.11 -7.76
CA GLY A 331 18.84 4.58 -8.04
C GLY A 331 18.92 3.06 -7.78
N CYS A 332 18.49 2.62 -6.60
CA CYS A 332 18.41 1.19 -6.28
C CYS A 332 17.46 0.44 -7.22
N LEU A 333 16.33 1.05 -7.59
CA LEU A 333 15.40 0.43 -8.52
C LEU A 333 16.03 0.23 -9.90
N GLY A 334 16.76 1.24 -10.42
CA GLY A 334 17.51 1.14 -11.66
C GLY A 334 18.63 0.09 -11.61
N LEU A 335 19.44 0.09 -10.54
CA LEU A 335 20.50 -0.90 -10.35
C LEU A 335 19.93 -2.32 -10.21
N GLY A 336 18.86 -2.52 -9.46
CA GLY A 336 18.19 -3.81 -9.37
C GLY A 336 17.65 -4.28 -10.73
N SER A 337 17.16 -3.34 -11.56
CA SER A 337 16.73 -3.66 -12.92
C SER A 337 17.90 -4.04 -13.86
N ILE A 338 19.09 -3.45 -13.68
CA ILE A 338 20.31 -3.92 -14.34
C ILE A 338 20.63 -5.37 -13.92
N GLY A 339 20.45 -5.69 -12.63
CA GLY A 339 20.61 -7.05 -12.14
C GLY A 339 19.66 -8.07 -12.79
N LEU A 340 18.48 -7.67 -13.26
CA LEU A 340 17.59 -8.58 -13.98
C LEU A 340 18.14 -9.01 -15.36
N LEU A 341 19.04 -8.22 -15.97
CA LEU A 341 19.61 -8.51 -17.29
C LEU A 341 20.54 -9.75 -17.32
N ALA A 342 21.09 -10.13 -16.16
CA ALA A 342 21.98 -11.28 -15.99
C ALA A 342 21.56 -12.11 -14.77
N TYR A 343 20.25 -12.35 -14.63
CA TYR A 343 19.67 -12.96 -13.42
C TYR A 343 20.13 -14.41 -13.19
N GLU A 344 20.66 -15.10 -14.19
CA GLU A 344 21.33 -16.40 -14.10
C GLU A 344 22.58 -16.37 -13.21
N GLU A 345 23.26 -15.22 -13.12
CA GLU A 345 24.47 -15.06 -12.34
C GLU A 345 24.20 -14.78 -10.85
N ILE A 346 24.93 -15.41 -9.95
CA ILE A 346 24.74 -15.28 -8.49
C ILE A 346 24.89 -13.82 -8.01
N TRP A 347 25.91 -13.11 -8.50
CA TRP A 347 26.17 -11.72 -8.13
C TRP A 347 25.01 -10.79 -8.53
N SER A 348 24.41 -11.07 -9.69
CA SER A 348 23.31 -10.30 -10.24
C SER A 348 22.01 -10.51 -9.45
N ARG A 349 21.73 -11.73 -9.03
CA ARG A 349 20.61 -12.05 -8.11
C ARG A 349 20.75 -11.32 -6.79
N TRP A 350 21.97 -11.30 -6.20
CA TRP A 350 22.22 -10.52 -4.98
C TRP A 350 22.02 -9.02 -5.20
N MET A 351 22.40 -8.50 -6.36
CA MET A 351 22.15 -7.10 -6.72
C MET A 351 20.65 -6.79 -6.74
N VAL A 352 19.82 -7.65 -7.33
CA VAL A 352 18.35 -7.53 -7.30
C VAL A 352 17.84 -7.57 -5.85
N ILE A 353 18.25 -8.57 -5.06
CA ILE A 353 17.83 -8.75 -3.67
C ILE A 353 18.14 -7.51 -2.83
N ILE A 354 19.37 -7.03 -2.87
CA ILE A 354 19.81 -5.88 -2.07
C ILE A 354 19.08 -4.61 -2.53
N CYS A 355 19.10 -4.34 -3.83
CA CYS A 355 18.55 -3.10 -4.37
C CYS A 355 17.03 -3.03 -4.23
N TYR A 356 16.30 -4.11 -4.54
CA TYR A 356 14.84 -4.13 -4.37
C TYR A 356 14.43 -4.18 -2.89
N GLY A 357 15.25 -4.77 -2.03
CA GLY A 357 15.06 -4.68 -0.59
C GLY A 357 15.20 -3.24 -0.09
N ILE A 358 16.31 -2.58 -0.40
CA ILE A 358 16.59 -1.20 0.05
C ILE A 358 15.50 -0.23 -0.45
N GLN A 359 15.17 -0.26 -1.74
CA GLN A 359 14.16 0.63 -2.27
C GLN A 359 12.77 0.38 -1.66
N GLY A 360 12.43 -0.88 -1.34
CA GLY A 360 11.17 -1.22 -0.68
C GLY A 360 11.03 -0.60 0.70
N GLY A 361 12.11 -0.62 1.51
CA GLY A 361 12.13 0.04 2.81
C GLY A 361 12.03 1.57 2.71
N ILE A 362 12.75 2.18 1.79
CA ILE A 362 12.67 3.63 1.54
C ILE A 362 11.28 4.03 1.07
N TRP A 363 10.67 3.24 0.18
CA TRP A 363 9.30 3.45 -0.29
C TRP A 363 8.30 3.44 0.87
N GLY A 364 8.44 2.47 1.79
CA GLY A 364 7.60 2.39 2.98
C GLY A 364 7.67 3.67 3.83
N CYS A 365 8.86 4.18 4.08
CA CYS A 365 9.08 5.43 4.80
C CYS A 365 8.48 6.64 4.06
N LEU A 366 8.84 6.85 2.78
CA LEU A 366 8.40 8.00 2.00
C LEU A 366 6.88 8.05 1.84
N SER A 367 6.21 6.90 1.74
CA SER A 367 4.75 6.82 1.62
C SER A 367 4.00 7.42 2.83
N ILE A 368 4.64 7.49 4.00
CA ILE A 368 4.08 8.07 5.23
C ILE A 368 4.58 9.51 5.43
N VAL A 369 5.86 9.77 5.14
CA VAL A 369 6.54 11.00 5.54
C VAL A 369 6.42 12.13 4.52
N ALA A 370 6.41 11.81 3.20
CA ALA A 370 6.57 12.82 2.15
C ALA A 370 5.39 13.81 2.09
N TRP A 371 4.17 13.31 2.00
CA TRP A 371 3.00 14.13 1.75
C TRP A 371 2.70 15.14 2.86
N PRO A 372 2.63 14.74 4.16
CA PRO A 372 2.39 15.70 5.22
C PRO A 372 3.54 16.70 5.40
N ARG A 373 4.80 16.32 5.07
CA ARG A 373 5.94 17.24 5.15
C ARG A 373 5.93 18.29 4.05
N PHE A 374 5.50 17.95 2.83
CA PHE A 374 5.46 18.92 1.73
C PHE A 374 4.19 19.78 1.75
N TYR A 375 3.04 19.22 2.13
CA TYR A 375 1.73 19.84 1.87
C TYR A 375 0.88 20.07 3.13
N GLY A 376 1.38 19.70 4.31
CA GLY A 376 0.63 19.81 5.56
C GLY A 376 -0.40 18.68 5.74
N ARG A 377 -1.26 18.82 6.77
CA ARG A 377 -2.14 17.74 7.21
C ARG A 377 -3.61 17.91 6.84
N LYS A 378 -4.05 19.12 6.52
CA LYS A 378 -5.46 19.46 6.31
C LYS A 378 -6.09 18.71 5.12
N HIS A 379 -5.39 18.67 3.99
CA HIS A 379 -5.82 18.01 2.76
C HIS A 379 -5.04 16.71 2.47
N LEU A 380 -4.47 16.12 3.52
CA LEU A 380 -3.61 14.94 3.40
C LEU A 380 -4.33 13.74 2.77
N GLY A 381 -5.60 13.54 3.10
CA GLY A 381 -6.43 12.48 2.54
C GLY A 381 -6.59 12.61 1.03
N SER A 382 -6.97 13.81 0.57
CA SER A 382 -7.13 14.10 -0.87
C SER A 382 -5.82 13.93 -1.64
N ILE A 383 -4.70 14.44 -1.12
CA ILE A 383 -3.38 14.36 -1.76
C ILE A 383 -2.90 12.91 -1.80
N ASN A 384 -2.97 12.21 -0.67
CA ASN A 384 -2.55 10.81 -0.60
C ASN A 384 -3.50 9.89 -1.37
N GLY A 385 -4.79 10.24 -1.46
CA GLY A 385 -5.76 9.53 -2.29
C GLY A 385 -5.38 9.51 -3.77
N VAL A 386 -4.91 10.65 -4.33
CA VAL A 386 -4.41 10.71 -5.71
C VAL A 386 -3.12 9.89 -5.86
N PHE A 387 -2.18 10.03 -4.92
CA PHE A 387 -0.95 9.23 -4.92
C PHE A 387 -1.24 7.72 -4.87
N MET A 388 -2.11 7.30 -3.95
CA MET A 388 -2.49 5.89 -3.82
C MET A 388 -3.20 5.37 -5.07
N GLY A 389 -4.05 6.19 -5.69
CA GLY A 389 -4.67 5.88 -6.97
C GLY A 389 -3.62 5.64 -8.07
N ALA A 390 -2.68 6.57 -8.22
CA ALA A 390 -1.58 6.44 -9.19
C ALA A 390 -0.71 5.20 -8.91
N MET A 391 -0.39 4.92 -7.65
CA MET A 391 0.39 3.77 -7.23
C MET A 391 -0.33 2.44 -7.52
N VAL A 392 -1.62 2.36 -7.22
CA VAL A 392 -2.45 1.16 -7.49
C VAL A 392 -2.59 0.95 -8.99
N PHE A 393 -2.81 2.01 -9.76
CA PHE A 393 -2.81 1.95 -11.24
C PHE A 393 -1.46 1.46 -11.78
N ALA A 394 -0.35 2.01 -11.30
CA ALA A 394 1.00 1.60 -11.68
C ALA A 394 1.24 0.11 -11.41
N SER A 395 0.78 -0.40 -10.26
CA SER A 395 0.91 -1.82 -9.92
C SER A 395 0.17 -2.75 -10.90
N ALA A 396 -0.90 -2.27 -11.55
CA ALA A 396 -1.64 -3.04 -12.54
C ALA A 396 -0.89 -3.14 -13.90
N ILE A 397 0.03 -2.21 -14.19
CA ILE A 397 0.83 -2.18 -15.43
C ILE A 397 2.00 -3.17 -15.36
N GLY A 398 2.55 -3.44 -14.16
CA GLY A 398 3.74 -4.26 -13.98
C GLY A 398 3.65 -5.63 -14.66
N PRO A 399 2.69 -6.51 -14.30
CA PRO A 399 2.57 -7.83 -14.87
C PRO A 399 2.43 -7.87 -16.40
N PRO A 400 1.58 -7.03 -17.04
CA PRO A 400 1.51 -6.95 -18.50
C PRO A 400 2.82 -6.49 -19.17
N LEU A 401 3.56 -5.55 -18.55
CA LEU A 401 4.84 -5.09 -19.07
C LEU A 401 5.87 -6.24 -19.13
N PHE A 402 5.97 -7.00 -18.04
CA PHE A 402 6.87 -8.15 -17.98
C PHE A 402 6.42 -9.27 -18.91
N GLY A 403 5.11 -9.57 -18.97
CA GLY A 403 4.55 -10.55 -19.88
C GLY A 403 4.75 -10.18 -21.36
N ALA A 404 4.63 -8.91 -21.72
CA ALA A 404 4.90 -8.44 -23.08
C ALA A 404 6.39 -8.61 -23.44
N SER A 405 7.31 -8.33 -22.51
CA SER A 405 8.74 -8.58 -22.69
C SER A 405 9.02 -10.05 -22.99
N GLU A 406 8.49 -10.96 -22.16
CA GLU A 406 8.65 -12.41 -22.36
C GLU A 406 8.09 -12.88 -23.71
N ASN A 407 6.91 -12.41 -24.09
CA ASN A 407 6.27 -12.79 -25.36
C ASN A 407 7.03 -12.28 -26.59
N LEU A 408 7.69 -11.11 -26.50
CA LEU A 408 8.40 -10.49 -27.63
C LEU A 408 9.80 -11.08 -27.85
N SER A 409 10.53 -11.35 -26.77
CA SER A 409 11.95 -11.74 -26.84
C SER A 409 12.28 -13.07 -26.16
N GLY A 410 11.32 -13.70 -25.50
CA GLY A 410 11.57 -14.87 -24.65
C GLY A 410 12.35 -14.54 -23.37
N SER A 411 12.47 -13.25 -23.03
CA SER A 411 13.22 -12.76 -21.87
C SER A 411 12.50 -11.61 -21.16
N TYR A 412 13.02 -11.19 -20.00
CA TYR A 412 12.52 -10.03 -19.26
C TYR A 412 13.40 -8.78 -19.44
N ASN A 413 14.35 -8.84 -20.41
CA ASN A 413 15.36 -7.81 -20.60
C ASN A 413 14.77 -6.48 -21.05
N GLU A 414 13.75 -6.47 -21.90
CA GLU A 414 13.11 -5.23 -22.37
C GLU A 414 12.42 -4.51 -21.21
N ALA A 415 11.69 -5.24 -20.38
CA ALA A 415 11.06 -4.65 -19.18
C ALA A 415 12.12 -4.08 -18.22
N ALA A 416 13.23 -4.79 -18.03
CA ALA A 416 14.36 -4.32 -17.23
C ALA A 416 15.01 -3.06 -17.84
N LEU A 417 15.28 -3.02 -19.14
CA LEU A 417 15.86 -1.85 -19.82
C LEU A 417 14.96 -0.63 -19.78
N ILE A 418 13.65 -0.81 -20.02
CA ILE A 418 12.66 0.27 -19.88
C ILE A 418 12.71 0.85 -18.44
N SER A 419 12.80 -0.03 -17.45
CA SER A 419 12.92 0.39 -16.05
C SER A 419 14.22 1.17 -15.80
N VAL A 420 15.36 0.69 -16.29
CA VAL A 420 16.66 1.36 -16.14
C VAL A 420 16.58 2.78 -16.70
N LEU A 421 16.10 2.92 -17.95
CA LEU A 421 15.98 4.22 -18.62
C LEU A 421 15.01 5.16 -17.87
N PHE A 422 13.85 4.64 -17.47
CA PHE A 422 12.86 5.44 -16.76
C PHE A 422 13.37 5.90 -15.39
N ASN A 423 13.99 5.00 -14.61
CA ASN A 423 14.54 5.35 -13.30
C ASN A 423 15.76 6.28 -13.41
N PHE A 424 16.55 6.18 -14.47
CA PHE A 424 17.63 7.13 -14.75
C PHE A 424 17.07 8.56 -15.01
N MET A 425 16.00 8.67 -15.80
CA MET A 425 15.33 9.97 -15.99
C MET A 425 14.75 10.51 -14.68
N LEU A 426 14.15 9.65 -13.87
CA LEU A 426 13.62 10.04 -12.56
C LEU A 426 14.74 10.46 -11.60
N LEU A 427 15.91 9.82 -11.65
CA LEU A 427 17.07 10.17 -10.84
C LEU A 427 17.56 11.59 -11.18
N LEU A 428 17.67 11.91 -12.48
CA LEU A 428 17.99 13.26 -12.94
C LEU A 428 16.91 14.27 -12.51
N GLY A 429 15.64 13.92 -12.62
CA GLY A 429 14.53 14.74 -12.13
C GLY A 429 14.58 14.97 -10.61
N ALA A 430 14.87 13.93 -9.83
CA ALA A 430 14.92 14.03 -8.38
C ALA A 430 15.97 15.02 -7.84
N THR A 431 17.03 15.30 -8.61
CA THR A 431 18.03 16.31 -8.24
C THR A 431 17.43 17.71 -8.12
N LYS A 432 16.41 18.01 -8.95
CA LYS A 432 15.71 19.30 -8.98
C LYS A 432 14.62 19.42 -7.90
N ALA A 433 14.29 18.33 -7.20
CA ALA A 433 13.31 18.37 -6.12
C ALA A 433 13.77 19.30 -5.00
N THR A 434 12.84 20.11 -4.50
CA THR A 434 13.12 21.04 -3.40
C THR A 434 12.87 20.39 -2.06
N SER A 435 13.47 20.96 -0.99
CA SER A 435 13.24 20.47 0.38
C SER A 435 11.86 20.86 0.92
N TYR A 436 11.28 21.92 0.37
CA TYR A 436 9.98 22.47 0.74
C TYR A 436 9.19 22.86 -0.51
N TYR A 437 7.86 22.83 -0.42
CA TYR A 437 7.02 23.47 -1.41
C TYR A 437 7.12 24.99 -1.26
N ASP A 438 7.63 25.69 -2.25
CA ASP A 438 7.58 27.15 -2.34
C ASP A 438 6.68 27.57 -3.51
N PRO A 439 5.52 28.21 -3.24
CA PRO A 439 4.59 28.62 -4.30
C PRO A 439 5.14 29.70 -5.22
N LYS A 440 6.29 30.33 -4.89
CA LYS A 440 6.94 31.36 -5.71
C LYS A 440 7.96 30.78 -6.69
N THR A 441 8.38 29.52 -6.52
CA THR A 441 9.44 28.88 -7.33
C THR A 441 8.93 27.71 -8.18
N ASN A 442 7.62 27.38 -8.10
CA ASN A 442 6.99 26.31 -8.88
C ASN A 442 5.83 26.85 -9.73
#